data_0cd249bf9ade8425aae11d1dcad35da7
#
_entry.id   0cd249bf9ade8425aae11d1dcad35da7
#
_cell.length_a   1.000
_cell.length_b   1.000
_cell.length_c   1.000
_cell.angle_alpha   90.00
_cell.angle_beta   90.00
_cell.angle_gamma   90.00
#
_symmetry.space_group_name_H-M   'P 1'
#
loop_
_entity.id
_entity.type
_entity.pdbx_description
1 polymer ?
#
loop_
_entity_poly.entity_id
_entity_poly.type
_entity_poly.pdbx_seq_one_letter_code
_entity_poly.pdbx_strand_id
1 'polypeptide(L)'
;MIKKLFTLFKLGRKLAKSDVLNILSKFKKPPVAIKILFHILSFSLSRSQKINLNVSEGAKLSKSLQSMGTTFIKLGQFLVTRPDIIGEELAKELESLQDRLPAFSLYEAKTIIKKDLGEETFNSIIDLSEPVAAASIAQVHKAKINDNGTIKDVAIKILRPNIKKTFNQEIDALMLFAFFIESFVKKTKRLKLIEVVFLLKEITNLEMDLRFEAAAANEYAENTKNDAGFRVPQIYWNF
;
A
#
# COMPACT_ATOMS: atom_id res chain seq x y z
N MET A 1 -6.16 9.13 22.36
CA MET A 1 -4.73 9.00 22.69
C MET A 1 -4.33 7.52 22.86
N ILE A 2 -5.00 6.75 23.70
CA ILE A 2 -4.67 5.32 23.97
C ILE A 2 -4.69 4.44 22.72
N LYS A 3 -5.67 4.59 21.81
CA LYS A 3 -5.73 3.83 20.55
C LYS A 3 -4.53 4.08 19.63
N LYS A 4 -4.05 5.34 19.53
CA LYS A 4 -2.85 5.69 18.74
C LYS A 4 -1.59 5.08 19.33
N LEU A 5 -1.48 5.07 20.67
CA LEU A 5 -0.35 4.45 21.39
C LEU A 5 -0.33 2.92 21.19
N PHE A 6 -1.49 2.28 21.21
CA PHE A 6 -1.63 0.85 20.94
C PHE A 6 -1.26 0.50 19.49
N THR A 7 -1.68 1.33 18.52
CA THR A 7 -1.30 1.17 17.11
C THR A 7 0.20 1.35 16.92
N LEU A 8 0.80 2.35 17.58
CA LEU A 8 2.25 2.56 17.57
C LEU A 8 3.02 1.36 18.13
N PHE A 9 2.54 0.81 19.25
CA PHE A 9 3.13 -0.39 19.86
C PHE A 9 3.02 -1.60 18.92
N LYS A 10 1.83 -1.81 18.31
CA LYS A 10 1.60 -2.89 17.32
C LYS A 10 2.49 -2.72 16.09
N LEU A 11 2.66 -1.49 15.62
CA LEU A 11 3.54 -1.15 14.52
C LEU A 11 5.01 -1.41 14.87
N GLY A 12 5.46 -0.95 16.03
CA GLY A 12 6.80 -1.19 16.53
C GLY A 12 7.13 -2.68 16.65
N ARG A 13 6.16 -3.49 17.13
CA ARG A 13 6.29 -4.96 17.14
C ARG A 13 6.36 -5.56 15.73
N LYS A 14 5.59 -5.05 14.79
CA LYS A 14 5.60 -5.47 13.39
C LYS A 14 6.96 -5.20 12.74
N LEU A 15 7.50 -3.99 12.95
CA LEU A 15 8.85 -3.59 12.53
C LEU A 15 9.95 -4.44 13.19
N ALA A 16 9.84 -4.71 14.48
CA ALA A 16 10.82 -5.53 15.20
C ALA A 16 10.85 -7.00 14.75
N LYS A 17 9.69 -7.52 14.30
CA LYS A 17 9.59 -8.89 13.74
C LYS A 17 10.13 -9.01 12.31
N SER A 18 10.13 -7.93 11.54
CA SER A 18 10.37 -7.95 10.10
C SER A 18 11.83 -7.81 9.69
N ASP A 19 12.79 -7.84 10.62
CA ASP A 19 14.24 -7.61 10.36
C ASP A 19 14.60 -6.30 9.64
N VAL A 20 13.62 -5.44 9.34
CA VAL A 20 13.81 -4.16 8.64
C VAL A 20 14.91 -3.33 9.27
N LEU A 21 15.01 -3.33 10.60
CA LEU A 21 16.02 -2.55 11.30
C LEU A 21 17.42 -3.12 11.21
N ASN A 22 17.56 -4.43 11.28
CA ASN A 22 18.87 -5.06 11.10
C ASN A 22 19.38 -4.77 9.69
N ILE A 23 18.49 -4.82 8.70
CA ILE A 23 18.82 -4.50 7.32
C ILE A 23 19.21 -3.02 7.19
N LEU A 24 18.37 -2.10 7.66
CA LEU A 24 18.67 -0.66 7.62
C LEU A 24 19.91 -0.28 8.41
N SER A 25 20.25 -1.01 9.49
CA SER A 25 21.46 -0.75 10.28
C SER A 25 22.76 -1.05 9.52
N LYS A 26 22.72 -1.87 8.47
CA LYS A 26 23.86 -2.16 7.61
C LYS A 26 24.15 -1.01 6.65
N PHE A 27 23.11 -0.36 6.14
CA PHE A 27 23.24 0.80 5.26
C PHE A 27 23.57 2.08 6.04
N LYS A 28 23.07 2.22 7.27
CA LYS A 28 23.35 3.37 8.12
C LYS A 28 23.18 3.01 9.60
N LYS A 29 24.21 3.25 10.42
CA LYS A 29 24.17 2.96 11.87
C LYS A 29 23.03 3.75 12.52
N PRO A 30 21.97 3.09 13.04
CA PRO A 30 20.86 3.80 13.69
C PRO A 30 21.33 4.41 15.01
N PRO A 31 20.78 5.57 15.41
CA PRO A 31 21.03 6.17 16.72
C PRO A 31 20.72 5.21 17.87
N VAL A 32 21.48 5.32 18.96
CA VAL A 32 21.36 4.44 20.14
C VAL A 32 19.92 4.43 20.68
N ALA A 33 19.25 5.59 20.70
CA ALA A 33 17.86 5.70 21.13
C ALA A 33 16.89 4.82 20.31
N ILE A 34 17.10 4.72 19.00
CA ILE A 34 16.31 3.86 18.12
C ILE A 34 16.60 2.39 18.44
N LYS A 35 17.86 2.01 18.66
CA LYS A 35 18.23 0.65 19.06
C LYS A 35 17.57 0.24 20.38
N ILE A 36 17.58 1.12 21.38
CA ILE A 36 16.96 0.89 22.69
C ILE A 36 15.44 0.73 22.55
N LEU A 37 14.78 1.64 21.83
CA LEU A 37 13.34 1.57 21.60
C LEU A 37 12.95 0.24 20.94
N PHE A 38 13.70 -0.19 19.96
CA PHE A 38 13.46 -1.47 19.29
C PHE A 38 13.80 -2.67 20.15
N HIS A 39 14.82 -2.61 20.96
CA HIS A 39 15.13 -3.67 21.90
C HIS A 39 13.98 -3.87 22.91
N ILE A 40 13.41 -2.77 23.40
CA ILE A 40 12.22 -2.79 24.29
C ILE A 40 11.01 -3.39 23.55
N LEU A 41 10.77 -3.01 22.30
CA LEU A 41 9.66 -3.51 21.50
C LEU A 41 9.82 -4.98 21.06
N SER A 42 11.06 -5.45 20.92
CA SER A 42 11.39 -6.82 20.52
C SER A 42 11.52 -7.80 21.70
N PHE A 43 11.64 -7.31 22.93
CA PHE A 43 11.94 -8.11 24.14
C PHE A 43 10.93 -9.24 24.44
N SER A 44 9.73 -9.22 23.88
CA SER A 44 8.68 -10.23 24.08
C SER A 44 8.50 -11.15 22.87
N LEU A 45 9.45 -11.24 21.94
CA LEU A 45 9.22 -11.92 20.66
C LEU A 45 10.15 -13.10 20.46
N SER A 46 9.55 -14.26 20.26
CA SER A 46 10.20 -15.47 19.75
C SER A 46 10.93 -15.14 18.43
N ARG A 47 12.12 -15.67 18.32
CA ARG A 47 13.13 -15.48 17.26
C ARG A 47 12.51 -15.40 15.87
N SER A 48 12.76 -14.30 15.17
CA SER A 48 12.48 -14.11 13.74
C SER A 48 12.90 -15.34 12.93
N GLN A 49 12.08 -15.76 11.98
CA GLN A 49 12.47 -16.78 11.00
C GLN A 49 13.75 -16.33 10.30
N LYS A 50 14.82 -17.11 10.39
CA LYS A 50 16.07 -16.88 9.66
C LYS A 50 15.76 -16.85 8.17
N ILE A 51 15.78 -15.64 7.58
CA ILE A 51 15.71 -15.47 6.14
C ILE A 51 17.02 -16.04 5.55
N ASN A 52 16.90 -16.86 4.52
CA ASN A 52 18.02 -17.55 3.87
C ASN A 52 19.18 -16.61 3.55
N LEU A 53 20.41 -17.05 3.85
CA LEU A 53 21.65 -16.29 3.76
C LEU A 53 22.09 -15.85 2.33
N ASN A 54 21.42 -16.35 1.30
CA ASN A 54 21.80 -16.14 -0.11
C ASN A 54 20.99 -15.05 -0.84
N VAL A 55 20.29 -14.18 -0.13
CA VAL A 55 19.43 -13.13 -0.72
C VAL A 55 20.00 -11.76 -0.37
N SER A 56 20.02 -10.80 -1.32
CA SER A 56 20.48 -9.44 -1.07
C SER A 56 19.72 -8.75 0.07
N GLU A 57 20.33 -7.76 0.70
CA GLU A 57 19.72 -7.03 1.82
C GLU A 57 18.44 -6.29 1.40
N GLY A 58 18.41 -5.73 0.19
CA GLY A 58 17.22 -5.06 -0.33
C GLY A 58 16.09 -6.04 -0.67
N ALA A 59 16.41 -7.24 -1.17
CA ALA A 59 15.40 -8.26 -1.36
C ALA A 59 14.82 -8.77 -0.02
N LYS A 60 15.63 -8.83 1.05
CA LYS A 60 15.15 -9.10 2.41
C LYS A 60 14.24 -7.97 2.90
N LEU A 61 14.63 -6.71 2.67
CA LEU A 61 13.83 -5.55 3.03
C LEU A 61 12.50 -5.53 2.28
N SER A 62 12.53 -5.76 0.95
CA SER A 62 11.33 -5.85 0.11
C SER A 62 10.36 -6.90 0.66
N LYS A 63 10.85 -8.12 0.95
CA LYS A 63 10.05 -9.19 1.53
C LYS A 63 9.51 -8.85 2.93
N SER A 64 10.29 -8.14 3.73
CA SER A 64 9.87 -7.68 5.05
C SER A 64 8.75 -6.64 4.94
N LEU A 65 8.88 -5.64 4.05
CA LEU A 65 7.85 -4.64 3.79
C LEU A 65 6.56 -5.28 3.28
N GLN A 66 6.65 -6.24 2.35
CA GLN A 66 5.48 -7.01 1.87
C GLN A 66 4.77 -7.73 3.02
N SER A 67 5.52 -8.40 3.91
CA SER A 67 4.95 -9.10 5.06
C SER A 67 4.24 -8.19 6.07
N MET A 68 4.61 -6.90 6.07
CA MET A 68 4.01 -5.89 6.93
C MET A 68 2.69 -5.34 6.40
N GLY A 69 2.37 -5.59 5.13
CA GLY A 69 1.10 -5.23 4.50
C GLY A 69 1.12 -3.92 3.71
N THR A 70 -0.05 -3.49 3.27
CA THR A 70 -0.26 -2.44 2.27
C THR A 70 0.48 -1.13 2.56
N THR A 71 0.38 -0.57 3.76
CA THR A 71 1.01 0.70 4.12
C THR A 71 2.52 0.65 3.94
N PHE A 72 3.14 -0.49 4.25
CA PHE A 72 4.60 -0.67 4.14
C PHE A 72 5.04 -0.97 2.71
N ILE A 73 4.21 -1.64 1.92
CA ILE A 73 4.43 -1.77 0.48
C ILE A 73 4.42 -0.37 -0.15
N LYS A 74 3.42 0.45 0.15
CA LYS A 74 3.33 1.83 -0.35
C LYS A 74 4.47 2.71 0.14
N LEU A 75 4.88 2.57 1.41
CA LEU A 75 6.08 3.24 1.92
C LEU A 75 7.33 2.84 1.14
N GLY A 76 7.53 1.55 0.89
CA GLY A 76 8.66 1.05 0.10
C GLY A 76 8.64 1.58 -1.33
N GLN A 77 7.51 1.52 -2.02
CA GLN A 77 7.33 2.09 -3.36
C GLN A 77 7.59 3.59 -3.41
N PHE A 78 7.11 4.33 -2.41
CA PHE A 78 7.40 5.76 -2.28
C PHE A 78 8.89 6.01 -2.07
N LEU A 79 9.58 5.23 -1.23
CA LEU A 79 11.01 5.38 -0.96
C LEU A 79 11.88 5.09 -2.19
N VAL A 80 11.45 4.20 -3.10
CA VAL A 80 12.13 3.97 -4.39
C VAL A 80 12.23 5.26 -5.20
N THR A 81 11.23 6.13 -5.15
CA THR A 81 11.24 7.43 -5.84
C THR A 81 12.09 8.50 -5.14
N ARG A 82 12.65 8.16 -3.96
CA ARG A 82 13.41 9.08 -3.10
C ARG A 82 14.80 8.53 -2.73
N PRO A 83 15.67 8.32 -3.73
CA PRO A 83 17.04 7.86 -3.48
C PRO A 83 17.85 8.84 -2.62
N ASP A 84 17.48 10.12 -2.58
CA ASP A 84 18.04 11.14 -1.68
C ASP A 84 17.86 10.79 -0.18
N ILE A 85 16.84 10.01 0.17
CA ILE A 85 16.55 9.58 1.55
C ILE A 85 17.25 8.28 1.89
N ILE A 86 17.11 7.26 1.03
CA ILE A 86 17.57 5.89 1.32
C ILE A 86 18.89 5.50 0.66
N GLY A 87 19.36 6.27 -0.31
CA GLY A 87 20.53 5.97 -1.14
C GLY A 87 20.16 5.20 -2.41
N GLU A 88 20.93 5.40 -3.49
CA GLU A 88 20.68 4.81 -4.81
C GLU A 88 20.69 3.28 -4.79
N GLU A 89 21.65 2.67 -4.08
CA GLU A 89 21.78 1.22 -4.00
C GLU A 89 20.52 0.56 -3.41
N LEU A 90 20.02 1.08 -2.29
CA LEU A 90 18.82 0.54 -1.66
C LEU A 90 17.56 0.85 -2.47
N ALA A 91 17.47 2.02 -3.11
CA ALA A 91 16.36 2.37 -4.00
C ALA A 91 16.26 1.36 -5.15
N LYS A 92 17.38 1.08 -5.83
CA LYS A 92 17.44 0.09 -6.92
C LYS A 92 17.04 -1.31 -6.47
N GLU A 93 17.48 -1.75 -5.31
CA GLU A 93 17.08 -3.06 -4.77
C GLU A 93 15.59 -3.13 -4.42
N LEU A 94 14.99 -2.02 -3.97
CA LEU A 94 13.55 -1.92 -3.69
C LEU A 94 12.67 -1.80 -4.94
N GLU A 95 13.20 -1.51 -6.13
CA GLU A 95 12.44 -1.54 -7.39
C GLU A 95 11.73 -2.88 -7.61
N SER A 96 12.30 -3.95 -7.08
CA SER A 96 11.68 -5.29 -7.12
C SER A 96 10.48 -5.46 -6.18
N LEU A 97 10.12 -4.43 -5.40
CA LEU A 97 9.01 -4.49 -4.45
C LEU A 97 7.67 -4.67 -5.18
N GLN A 98 7.17 -5.88 -5.17
CA GLN A 98 5.93 -6.20 -5.87
C GLN A 98 4.71 -5.71 -5.10
N ASP A 99 3.81 -5.08 -5.85
CA ASP A 99 2.50 -4.64 -5.37
C ASP A 99 1.48 -5.79 -5.42
N ARG A 100 1.87 -6.97 -4.92
CA ARG A 100 1.04 -8.17 -4.93
C ARG A 100 0.78 -8.66 -3.52
N LEU A 101 -0.49 -8.67 -3.15
CA LEU A 101 -0.97 -9.31 -1.93
C LEU A 101 -1.99 -10.40 -2.29
N PRO A 102 -2.16 -11.43 -1.44
CA PRO A 102 -3.22 -12.42 -1.64
C PRO A 102 -4.57 -11.74 -1.86
N ALA A 103 -5.35 -12.25 -2.80
CA ALA A 103 -6.69 -11.75 -3.04
C ALA A 103 -7.60 -12.00 -1.82
N PHE A 104 -8.57 -11.11 -1.60
CA PHE A 104 -9.67 -11.37 -0.68
C PHE A 104 -10.79 -12.14 -1.39
N SER A 105 -11.66 -12.78 -0.63
CA SER A 105 -12.64 -13.72 -1.17
C SER A 105 -13.68 -13.06 -2.09
N LEU A 106 -14.21 -13.82 -3.05
CA LEU A 106 -15.32 -13.38 -3.90
C LEU A 106 -16.55 -12.99 -3.08
N TYR A 107 -16.78 -13.66 -1.94
CA TYR A 107 -17.86 -13.30 -1.02
C TYR A 107 -17.72 -11.88 -0.45
N GLU A 108 -16.51 -11.53 0.01
CA GLU A 108 -16.22 -10.17 0.48
C GLU A 108 -16.32 -9.15 -0.66
N ALA A 109 -15.87 -9.49 -1.87
CA ALA A 109 -15.99 -8.64 -3.05
C ALA A 109 -17.47 -8.32 -3.34
N LYS A 110 -18.33 -9.32 -3.40
CA LYS A 110 -19.79 -9.14 -3.59
C LYS A 110 -20.41 -8.28 -2.49
N THR A 111 -20.00 -8.48 -1.24
CA THR A 111 -20.50 -7.70 -0.10
C THR A 111 -20.11 -6.21 -0.22
N ILE A 112 -18.88 -5.92 -0.66
CA ILE A 112 -18.40 -4.55 -0.87
C ILE A 112 -19.16 -3.90 -2.02
N ILE A 113 -19.27 -4.56 -3.17
CA ILE A 113 -20.00 -4.04 -4.34
C ILE A 113 -21.45 -3.70 -3.96
N LYS A 114 -22.16 -4.65 -3.32
CA LYS A 114 -23.55 -4.43 -2.89
C LYS A 114 -23.69 -3.27 -1.92
N LYS A 115 -22.73 -3.11 -1.01
CA LYS A 115 -22.71 -2.01 -0.04
C LYS A 115 -22.43 -0.65 -0.70
N ASP A 116 -21.47 -0.60 -1.62
CA ASP A 116 -20.96 0.67 -2.17
C ASP A 116 -21.79 1.17 -3.36
N LEU A 117 -22.33 0.25 -4.21
CA LEU A 117 -23.14 0.58 -5.39
C LEU A 117 -24.64 0.42 -5.18
N GLY A 118 -25.07 -0.22 -4.10
CA GLY A 118 -26.49 -0.53 -3.84
C GLY A 118 -26.93 -1.85 -4.46
N GLU A 119 -28.12 -2.28 -4.05
CA GLU A 119 -28.68 -3.58 -4.44
C GLU A 119 -29.11 -3.64 -5.90
N GLU A 120 -29.68 -2.57 -6.41
CA GLU A 120 -30.15 -2.45 -7.79
C GLU A 120 -28.99 -2.59 -8.79
N THR A 121 -27.91 -1.81 -8.59
CA THR A 121 -26.70 -1.90 -9.41
C THR A 121 -26.03 -3.26 -9.27
N PHE A 122 -25.98 -3.81 -8.06
CA PHE A 122 -25.41 -5.13 -7.84
C PHE A 122 -26.17 -6.21 -8.62
N ASN A 123 -27.49 -6.15 -8.70
CA ASN A 123 -28.32 -7.11 -9.43
C ASN A 123 -28.16 -7.02 -10.96
N SER A 124 -27.66 -5.89 -11.49
CA SER A 124 -27.33 -5.74 -12.91
C SER A 124 -25.96 -6.33 -13.27
N ILE A 125 -25.15 -6.69 -12.26
CA ILE A 125 -23.86 -7.35 -12.46
C ILE A 125 -24.10 -8.86 -12.61
N ILE A 126 -23.76 -9.37 -13.77
CA ILE A 126 -23.87 -10.77 -14.13
C ILE A 126 -22.46 -11.38 -14.14
N ASP A 127 -22.33 -12.62 -13.67
CA ASP A 127 -21.14 -13.42 -13.91
C ASP A 127 -19.83 -12.81 -13.36
N LEU A 128 -19.86 -12.36 -12.08
CA LEU A 128 -18.67 -11.86 -11.39
C LEU A 128 -17.66 -12.99 -11.15
N SER A 129 -16.48 -12.90 -11.77
CA SER A 129 -15.41 -13.91 -11.68
C SER A 129 -14.69 -13.90 -10.34
N GLU A 130 -13.88 -14.93 -10.09
CA GLU A 130 -12.76 -14.83 -9.15
C GLU A 130 -11.82 -13.70 -9.55
N PRO A 131 -11.01 -13.15 -8.62
CA PRO A 131 -10.12 -12.04 -8.93
C PRO A 131 -9.08 -12.45 -9.99
N VAL A 132 -8.97 -11.65 -11.06
CA VAL A 132 -7.97 -11.85 -12.12
C VAL A 132 -6.64 -11.15 -11.81
N ALA A 133 -6.67 -10.14 -10.93
CA ALA A 133 -5.50 -9.45 -10.43
C ALA A 133 -5.75 -8.95 -9.01
N ALA A 134 -4.72 -8.96 -8.17
CA ALA A 134 -4.76 -8.44 -6.82
C ALA A 134 -3.50 -7.62 -6.52
N ALA A 135 -3.70 -6.34 -6.22
CA ALA A 135 -2.67 -5.38 -5.85
C ALA A 135 -2.69 -5.09 -4.34
N SER A 136 -1.85 -4.16 -3.86
CA SER A 136 -1.78 -3.83 -2.43
C SER A 136 -3.05 -3.19 -1.89
N ILE A 137 -3.72 -2.35 -2.67
CA ILE A 137 -4.91 -1.59 -2.23
C ILE A 137 -6.23 -2.09 -2.80
N ALA A 138 -6.21 -2.82 -3.92
CA ALA A 138 -7.40 -3.23 -4.65
C ALA A 138 -7.22 -4.59 -5.32
N GLN A 139 -8.31 -5.17 -5.80
CA GLN A 139 -8.28 -6.30 -6.73
C GLN A 139 -9.26 -6.06 -7.88
N VAL A 140 -9.08 -6.79 -8.98
CA VAL A 140 -9.87 -6.67 -10.20
C VAL A 140 -10.56 -7.99 -10.51
N HIS A 141 -11.81 -7.91 -10.87
CA HIS A 141 -12.64 -9.03 -11.30
C HIS A 141 -13.13 -8.79 -12.73
N LYS A 142 -13.27 -9.85 -13.51
CA LYS A 142 -14.07 -9.81 -14.73
C LYS A 142 -15.53 -9.94 -14.36
N ALA A 143 -16.38 -9.22 -15.05
CA ALA A 143 -17.83 -9.36 -14.91
C ALA A 143 -18.54 -9.05 -16.23
N LYS A 144 -19.83 -9.37 -16.29
CA LYS A 144 -20.75 -8.85 -17.28
C LYS A 144 -21.75 -7.95 -16.61
N ILE A 145 -22.10 -6.86 -17.25
CA ILE A 145 -23.15 -5.96 -16.80
C ILE A 145 -24.27 -5.90 -17.82
N ASN A 146 -25.49 -5.73 -17.32
CA ASN A 146 -26.64 -5.42 -18.16
C ASN A 146 -26.83 -3.89 -18.20
N ASP A 147 -26.35 -3.28 -19.28
CA ASP A 147 -26.49 -1.85 -19.52
C ASP A 147 -27.68 -1.63 -20.49
N ASN A 148 -28.84 -1.30 -19.94
CA ASN A 148 -30.08 -1.08 -20.69
C ASN A 148 -30.44 -2.19 -21.70
N GLY A 149 -30.34 -3.46 -21.26
CA GLY A 149 -30.63 -4.63 -22.09
C GLY A 149 -29.46 -5.14 -22.93
N THR A 150 -28.34 -4.45 -22.93
CA THR A 150 -27.12 -4.88 -23.62
C THR A 150 -26.11 -5.46 -22.62
N ILE A 151 -25.68 -6.69 -22.87
CA ILE A 151 -24.66 -7.33 -22.04
C ILE A 151 -23.27 -6.85 -22.49
N LYS A 152 -22.48 -6.35 -21.54
CA LYS A 152 -21.13 -5.85 -21.77
C LYS A 152 -20.14 -6.51 -20.83
N ASP A 153 -18.95 -6.87 -21.35
CA ASP A 153 -17.83 -7.35 -20.54
C ASP A 153 -17.12 -6.18 -19.90
N VAL A 154 -16.90 -6.26 -18.59
CA VAL A 154 -16.26 -5.19 -17.80
C VAL A 154 -15.22 -5.75 -16.84
N ALA A 155 -14.32 -4.87 -16.41
CA ALA A 155 -13.43 -5.08 -15.27
C ALA A 155 -13.94 -4.26 -14.08
N ILE A 156 -14.19 -4.94 -12.96
CA ILE A 156 -14.61 -4.28 -11.72
C ILE A 156 -13.42 -4.23 -10.78
N LYS A 157 -12.95 -3.03 -10.47
CA LYS A 157 -11.87 -2.79 -9.51
C LYS A 157 -12.46 -2.46 -8.14
N ILE A 158 -12.04 -3.21 -7.13
CA ILE A 158 -12.62 -3.15 -5.78
C ILE A 158 -11.51 -2.90 -4.78
N LEU A 159 -11.66 -1.87 -3.95
CA LEU A 159 -10.74 -1.61 -2.84
C LEU A 159 -10.79 -2.72 -1.80
N ARG A 160 -9.65 -3.04 -1.20
CA ARG A 160 -9.59 -4.00 -0.10
C ARG A 160 -10.47 -3.58 1.08
N PRO A 161 -11.13 -4.56 1.75
CA PRO A 161 -11.98 -4.25 2.90
C PRO A 161 -11.19 -3.51 3.99
N ASN A 162 -11.79 -2.47 4.54
CA ASN A 162 -11.21 -1.64 5.60
C ASN A 162 -9.85 -0.98 5.30
N ILE A 163 -9.40 -0.96 4.03
CA ILE A 163 -8.07 -0.45 3.67
C ILE A 163 -7.85 0.99 4.13
N LYS A 164 -8.82 1.89 3.89
CA LYS A 164 -8.74 3.31 4.30
C LYS A 164 -8.54 3.45 5.82
N LYS A 165 -9.29 2.66 6.61
CA LYS A 165 -9.20 2.68 8.07
C LYS A 165 -7.84 2.17 8.56
N THR A 166 -7.38 1.05 8.04
CA THR A 166 -6.10 0.43 8.41
C THR A 166 -4.94 1.35 8.03
N PHE A 167 -4.94 1.87 6.81
CA PHE A 167 -3.93 2.78 6.31
C PHE A 167 -3.83 4.04 7.18
N ASN A 168 -4.95 4.72 7.46
CA ASN A 168 -4.94 5.92 8.28
C ASN A 168 -4.43 5.67 9.71
N GLN A 169 -4.76 4.52 10.31
CA GLN A 169 -4.23 4.15 11.62
C GLN A 169 -2.70 3.92 11.60
N GLU A 170 -2.19 3.25 10.57
CA GLU A 170 -0.76 2.96 10.42
C GLU A 170 0.03 4.23 10.06
N ILE A 171 -0.52 5.11 9.22
CA ILE A 171 0.07 6.43 8.91
C ILE A 171 0.12 7.33 10.14
N ASP A 172 -0.93 7.38 10.95
CA ASP A 172 -0.90 8.13 12.22
C ASP A 172 0.23 7.66 13.14
N ALA A 173 0.48 6.35 13.17
CA ALA A 173 1.59 5.79 13.95
C ALA A 173 2.97 6.10 13.33
N LEU A 174 3.09 6.03 11.99
CA LEU A 174 4.31 6.45 11.29
C LEU A 174 4.60 7.94 11.47
N MET A 175 3.58 8.78 11.49
CA MET A 175 3.72 10.23 11.75
C MET A 175 4.28 10.49 13.14
N LEU A 176 3.76 9.82 14.17
CA LEU A 176 4.32 9.90 15.53
C LEU A 176 5.77 9.43 15.56
N PHE A 177 6.09 8.33 14.87
CA PHE A 177 7.44 7.81 14.80
C PHE A 177 8.40 8.80 14.10
N ALA A 178 7.97 9.41 12.99
CA ALA A 178 8.73 10.44 12.30
C ALA A 178 8.99 11.66 13.21
N PHE A 179 7.97 12.11 13.93
CA PHE A 179 8.08 13.21 14.89
C PHE A 179 9.12 12.92 15.99
N PHE A 180 9.08 11.72 16.58
CA PHE A 180 10.08 11.33 17.59
C PHE A 180 11.49 11.27 17.00
N ILE A 181 11.68 10.69 15.83
CA ILE A 181 12.99 10.62 15.20
C ILE A 181 13.54 12.02 14.93
N GLU A 182 12.77 12.92 14.33
CA GLU A 182 13.21 14.28 14.04
C GLU A 182 13.49 15.12 15.31
N SER A 183 12.72 14.88 16.38
CA SER A 183 12.90 15.58 17.65
C SER A 183 14.19 15.19 18.36
N PHE A 184 14.55 13.91 18.36
CA PHE A 184 15.68 13.39 19.14
C PHE A 184 16.95 13.13 18.33
N VAL A 185 16.85 13.07 17.00
CA VAL A 185 18.00 12.75 16.12
C VAL A 185 18.29 13.90 15.17
N LYS A 186 19.14 14.85 15.63
CA LYS A 186 19.49 16.07 14.88
C LYS A 186 19.89 15.81 13.40
N LYS A 187 20.60 14.69 13.12
CA LYS A 187 21.06 14.34 11.77
C LYS A 187 19.92 13.98 10.81
N THR A 188 18.74 13.61 11.31
CA THR A 188 17.59 13.23 10.47
C THR A 188 16.70 14.40 10.10
N LYS A 189 16.85 15.57 10.74
CA LYS A 189 16.05 16.77 10.43
C LYS A 189 16.07 17.17 8.95
N ARG A 190 17.24 16.98 8.29
CA ARG A 190 17.35 17.26 6.85
C ARG A 190 16.50 16.35 5.97
N LEU A 191 16.14 15.16 6.47
CA LEU A 191 15.35 14.17 5.73
C LEU A 191 13.85 14.48 5.74
N LYS A 192 13.42 15.40 6.62
CA LYS A 192 12.03 15.86 6.71
C LYS A 192 11.03 14.71 6.75
N LEU A 193 11.26 13.75 7.67
CA LEU A 193 10.48 12.51 7.74
C LEU A 193 8.99 12.73 7.95
N ILE A 194 8.60 13.79 8.67
CA ILE A 194 7.21 14.19 8.86
C ILE A 194 6.59 14.55 7.50
N GLU A 195 7.30 15.38 6.69
CA GLU A 195 6.82 15.75 5.35
C GLU A 195 6.75 14.53 4.42
N VAL A 196 7.69 13.60 4.53
CA VAL A 196 7.71 12.33 3.79
C VAL A 196 6.47 11.49 4.11
N VAL A 197 6.14 11.30 5.39
CA VAL A 197 4.96 10.54 5.80
C VAL A 197 3.67 11.25 5.41
N PHE A 198 3.66 12.58 5.49
CA PHE A 198 2.52 13.39 5.05
C PHE A 198 2.27 13.23 3.55
N LEU A 199 3.32 13.33 2.73
CA LEU A 199 3.20 13.15 1.27
C LEU A 199 2.76 11.73 0.90
N LEU A 200 3.29 10.70 1.59
CA LEU A 200 2.81 9.32 1.44
C LEU A 200 1.31 9.20 1.72
N LYS A 201 0.84 9.87 2.79
CA LYS A 201 -0.58 9.90 3.14
C LYS A 201 -1.43 10.50 2.02
N GLU A 202 -1.04 11.67 1.52
CA GLU A 202 -1.77 12.37 0.46
C GLU A 202 -1.85 11.53 -0.82
N ILE A 203 -0.71 11.03 -1.32
CA ILE A 203 -0.65 10.20 -2.53
C ILE A 203 -1.51 8.96 -2.39
N THR A 204 -1.39 8.22 -1.27
CA THR A 204 -2.15 6.99 -1.09
C THR A 204 -3.64 7.24 -0.89
N ASN A 205 -4.03 8.37 -0.29
CA ASN A 205 -5.45 8.74 -0.20
C ASN A 205 -6.06 9.02 -1.59
N LEU A 206 -5.31 9.68 -2.48
CA LEU A 206 -5.73 9.86 -3.88
C LEU A 206 -5.88 8.52 -4.60
N GLU A 207 -4.91 7.60 -4.46
CA GLU A 207 -4.99 6.25 -5.03
C GLU A 207 -6.19 5.42 -4.50
N MET A 208 -6.60 5.66 -3.26
CA MET A 208 -7.76 4.99 -2.65
C MET A 208 -9.12 5.62 -3.04
N ASP A 209 -9.14 6.64 -3.86
CA ASP A 209 -10.36 7.15 -4.48
C ASP A 209 -10.37 6.81 -5.97
N LEU A 210 -11.00 5.67 -6.30
CA LEU A 210 -11.03 5.15 -7.67
C LEU A 210 -11.71 6.09 -8.67
N ARG A 211 -12.46 7.09 -8.20
CA ARG A 211 -13.09 8.10 -9.09
C ARG A 211 -12.04 8.96 -9.79
N PHE A 212 -10.90 9.25 -9.13
CA PHE A 212 -9.79 9.97 -9.78
C PHE A 212 -9.17 9.14 -10.91
N GLU A 213 -9.00 7.83 -10.70
CA GLU A 213 -8.51 6.93 -11.74
C GLU A 213 -9.49 6.85 -12.92
N ALA A 214 -10.79 6.77 -12.64
CA ALA A 214 -11.83 6.76 -13.66
C ALA A 214 -11.89 8.09 -14.44
N ALA A 215 -11.78 9.24 -13.77
CA ALA A 215 -11.74 10.55 -14.40
C ALA A 215 -10.50 10.72 -15.29
N ALA A 216 -9.32 10.31 -14.79
CA ALA A 216 -8.09 10.32 -15.56
C ALA A 216 -8.18 9.42 -16.81
N ALA A 217 -8.81 8.23 -16.69
CA ALA A 217 -9.04 7.36 -17.85
C ALA A 217 -9.94 8.02 -18.91
N ASN A 218 -11.00 8.71 -18.50
CA ASN A 218 -11.85 9.46 -19.44
C ASN A 218 -11.11 10.60 -20.12
N GLU A 219 -10.34 11.40 -19.37
CA GLU A 219 -9.52 12.47 -19.95
C GLU A 219 -8.51 11.90 -20.94
N TYR A 220 -7.86 10.78 -20.59
CA TYR A 220 -6.92 10.11 -21.47
C TYR A 220 -7.60 9.61 -22.76
N ALA A 221 -8.82 9.04 -22.65
CA ALA A 221 -9.61 8.60 -23.80
C ALA A 221 -9.93 9.76 -24.76
N GLU A 222 -10.32 10.94 -24.23
CA GLU A 222 -10.56 12.13 -25.04
C GLU A 222 -9.29 12.65 -25.73
N ASN A 223 -8.18 12.69 -24.99
CA ASN A 223 -6.90 13.18 -25.51
C ASN A 223 -6.32 12.27 -26.61
N THR A 224 -6.57 10.97 -26.55
CA THR A 224 -6.02 9.97 -27.48
C THR A 224 -7.03 9.47 -28.52
N LYS A 225 -8.22 10.05 -28.62
CA LYS A 225 -9.30 9.56 -29.50
C LYS A 225 -8.93 9.49 -30.99
N ASN A 226 -7.98 10.32 -31.42
CA ASN A 226 -7.49 10.37 -32.80
C ASN A 226 -6.17 9.62 -33.01
N ASP A 227 -5.59 9.03 -31.95
CA ASP A 227 -4.30 8.36 -31.99
C ASP A 227 -4.48 6.90 -32.39
N ALA A 228 -3.92 6.52 -33.54
CA ALA A 228 -3.97 5.13 -34.00
C ALA A 228 -3.17 4.22 -33.05
N GLY A 229 -3.78 3.10 -32.66
CA GLY A 229 -3.15 2.10 -31.78
C GLY A 229 -3.39 2.32 -30.27
N PHE A 230 -4.03 3.43 -29.87
CA PHE A 230 -4.47 3.65 -28.50
C PHE A 230 -5.91 3.19 -28.27
N ARG A 231 -6.14 2.52 -27.16
CA ARG A 231 -7.49 2.17 -26.72
C ARG A 231 -7.56 2.28 -25.19
N VAL A 232 -8.43 3.17 -24.73
CA VAL A 232 -8.73 3.33 -23.30
C VAL A 232 -10.05 2.64 -22.99
N PRO A 233 -10.17 1.84 -21.92
CA PRO A 233 -11.42 1.25 -21.49
C PRO A 233 -12.48 2.30 -21.20
N GLN A 234 -13.73 2.05 -21.59
CA GLN A 234 -14.86 2.91 -21.26
C GLN A 234 -15.15 2.82 -19.76
N ILE A 235 -15.40 3.96 -19.13
CA ILE A 235 -15.87 4.04 -17.75
C ILE A 235 -17.40 4.08 -17.72
N TYR A 236 -17.99 3.22 -16.93
CA TYR A 236 -19.45 3.14 -16.74
C TYR A 236 -19.82 3.86 -15.45
N TRP A 237 -20.12 5.16 -15.54
CA TRP A 237 -20.43 6.02 -14.39
C TRP A 237 -21.79 5.75 -13.72
N ASN A 238 -22.66 5.03 -14.40
CA ASN A 238 -23.97 4.66 -13.88
C ASN A 238 -23.94 3.43 -12.96
N PHE A 239 -22.73 2.85 -12.79
CA PHE A 239 -22.52 1.65 -11.97
C PHE A 239 -21.63 1.92 -10.76
#